data_d0628b7df51039262c6cb01150c27a62
#
_entry.id   d0628b7df51039262c6cb01150c27a62
#
_cell.length_a   1.000
_cell.length_b   1.000
_cell.length_c   1.000
_cell.angle_alpha   90.00
_cell.angle_beta   90.00
_cell.angle_gamma   90.00
#
_symmetry.space_group_name_H-M   'P 1'
#
loop_
_entity.id
_entity.type
_entity.pdbx_description
1 polymer ?
#
loop_
_entity_poly.entity_id
_entity_poly.type
_entity_poly.pdbx_seq_one_letter_code
_entity_poly.pdbx_strand_id
1 'polypeptide(L)'
;MIMRGVLFSVFIAVFSASAFATGMVDAIKQVRRSVVAIGTHQKLGQPPIRLMGTGFVVADGSYIITNSHVLPKMLNAKTQESLQAFYGIEENVRNFELDVVAEDAEHDLALLRIVGSMKLPPLVLAKSMAPEGTRTAITGYPLGSLLGLYPITHEGIISAVKERSFAAYSQGQLTAERVRRLRNSFIVYQIDTNAYPGNSGSPLYDTASRQVLGVVQSVAVREKTQASAIEAPTGFTFAVPSQFVSGLMARNGLLGY
;
A
#
# COMPACT_ATOMS: atom_id res chain seq x y z
N MET A 1 -11.44 66.85 -32.27
CA MET A 1 -10.34 65.86 -32.12
C MET A 1 -10.70 65.00 -30.91
N ILE A 2 -11.31 63.84 -31.13
CA ILE A 2 -11.94 63.01 -30.10
C ILE A 2 -10.99 61.84 -29.84
N MET A 3 -10.46 61.77 -28.63
CA MET A 3 -9.60 60.71 -28.16
C MET A 3 -10.43 59.59 -27.57
N ARG A 4 -10.51 58.45 -28.29
CA ARG A 4 -11.17 57.23 -27.81
C ARG A 4 -10.21 56.46 -26.92
N GLY A 5 -10.47 56.47 -25.62
CA GLY A 5 -9.79 55.58 -24.66
C GLY A 5 -10.29 54.15 -24.81
N VAL A 6 -9.35 53.23 -25.05
CA VAL A 6 -9.61 51.78 -25.06
C VAL A 6 -9.52 51.29 -23.63
N LEU A 7 -10.64 50.86 -23.06
CA LEU A 7 -10.67 50.09 -21.82
C LEU A 7 -10.26 48.64 -22.14
N PHE A 8 -9.07 48.23 -21.70
CA PHE A 8 -8.64 46.86 -21.75
C PHE A 8 -9.08 46.18 -20.43
N SER A 9 -10.16 45.42 -20.51
CA SER A 9 -10.60 44.60 -19.35
C SER A 9 -9.69 43.43 -19.15
N VAL A 10 -8.94 43.46 -18.07
CA VAL A 10 -8.13 42.30 -17.59
C VAL A 10 -9.08 41.31 -16.92
N PHE A 11 -9.45 40.26 -17.65
CA PHE A 11 -10.13 39.09 -17.10
C PHE A 11 -9.05 38.05 -16.76
N ILE A 12 -8.47 38.09 -15.56
CA ILE A 12 -7.53 37.11 -15.08
C ILE A 12 -8.22 36.15 -14.13
N ALA A 13 -8.53 34.99 -14.67
CA ALA A 13 -8.36 33.62 -14.18
C ALA A 13 -8.36 33.40 -12.64
N VAL A 14 -9.53 33.14 -12.09
CA VAL A 14 -9.73 32.46 -10.81
C VAL A 14 -10.22 31.04 -11.12
N PHE A 15 -9.38 30.21 -11.78
CA PHE A 15 -9.80 28.84 -12.17
C PHE A 15 -8.85 27.72 -11.75
N SER A 16 -7.80 27.99 -10.95
CA SER A 16 -6.77 26.99 -10.71
C SER A 16 -6.86 26.25 -9.37
N ALA A 17 -7.59 26.73 -8.38
CA ALA A 17 -7.64 26.11 -7.05
C ALA A 17 -8.60 24.90 -6.96
N SER A 18 -9.65 24.87 -7.76
CA SER A 18 -10.65 23.79 -7.73
C SER A 18 -10.19 22.49 -8.39
N ALA A 19 -9.24 22.55 -9.34
CA ALA A 19 -8.76 21.38 -10.06
C ALA A 19 -7.93 20.42 -9.19
N PHE A 20 -7.18 20.95 -8.22
CA PHE A 20 -6.37 20.09 -7.32
C PHE A 20 -7.21 19.36 -6.27
N ALA A 21 -8.26 20.01 -5.74
CA ALA A 21 -9.13 19.37 -4.75
C ALA A 21 -9.99 18.26 -5.36
N THR A 22 -10.48 18.43 -6.58
CA THR A 22 -11.22 17.39 -7.32
C THR A 22 -10.31 16.20 -7.66
N GLY A 23 -9.03 16.45 -7.98
CA GLY A 23 -8.06 15.41 -8.30
C GLY A 23 -7.85 14.41 -7.16
N MET A 24 -7.69 14.88 -5.92
CA MET A 24 -7.48 14.01 -4.75
C MET A 24 -8.71 13.19 -4.39
N VAL A 25 -9.90 13.82 -4.40
CA VAL A 25 -11.16 13.12 -4.14
C VAL A 25 -11.40 12.01 -5.16
N ASP A 26 -11.13 12.28 -6.43
CA ASP A 26 -11.29 11.28 -7.49
C ASP A 26 -10.22 10.19 -7.45
N ALA A 27 -8.98 10.54 -7.07
CA ALA A 27 -7.91 9.57 -6.85
C ALA A 27 -8.29 8.58 -5.73
N ILE A 28 -8.77 9.08 -4.59
CA ILE A 28 -9.24 8.25 -3.48
C ILE A 28 -10.39 7.34 -3.93
N LYS A 29 -11.42 7.88 -4.60
CA LYS A 29 -12.56 7.09 -5.08
C LYS A 29 -12.13 5.98 -6.03
N GLN A 30 -11.20 6.24 -6.93
CA GLN A 30 -10.69 5.26 -7.87
C GLN A 30 -9.86 4.19 -7.18
N VAL A 31 -8.83 4.59 -6.41
CA VAL A 31 -7.89 3.66 -5.77
C VAL A 31 -8.60 2.76 -4.76
N ARG A 32 -9.53 3.30 -3.99
CA ARG A 32 -10.30 2.56 -2.98
C ARG A 32 -11.04 1.34 -3.54
N ARG A 33 -11.44 1.37 -4.81
CA ARG A 33 -12.12 0.26 -5.50
C ARG A 33 -11.20 -0.91 -5.81
N SER A 34 -9.91 -0.72 -5.64
CA SER A 34 -8.86 -1.69 -5.96
C SER A 34 -8.10 -2.15 -4.72
N VAL A 35 -8.47 -1.67 -3.53
CA VAL A 35 -7.78 -1.98 -2.27
C VAL A 35 -8.62 -2.96 -1.46
N VAL A 36 -7.97 -3.96 -0.89
CA VAL A 36 -8.60 -5.02 -0.09
C VAL A 36 -7.87 -5.17 1.25
N ALA A 37 -8.57 -5.57 2.29
CA ALA A 37 -7.93 -6.05 3.50
C ALA A 37 -7.50 -7.51 3.29
N ILE A 38 -6.31 -7.87 3.78
CA ILE A 38 -5.78 -9.24 3.76
C ILE A 38 -5.87 -9.80 5.17
N GLY A 39 -6.34 -11.03 5.26
CA GLY A 39 -6.47 -11.71 6.54
C GLY A 39 -6.79 -13.18 6.39
N THR A 40 -7.15 -13.82 7.50
CA THR A 40 -7.62 -15.20 7.50
C THR A 40 -9.06 -15.28 7.96
N HIS A 41 -9.77 -16.27 7.43
CA HIS A 41 -11.09 -16.66 7.86
C HIS A 41 -11.06 -18.09 8.41
N GLN A 42 -11.57 -18.29 9.61
CA GLN A 42 -11.64 -19.58 10.30
C GLN A 42 -13.10 -19.99 10.47
N LYS A 43 -13.54 -21.01 9.76
CA LYS A 43 -14.95 -21.47 9.85
C LYS A 43 -15.32 -21.98 11.23
N LEU A 44 -14.38 -22.60 11.93
CA LEU A 44 -14.56 -23.23 13.24
C LEU A 44 -13.78 -22.53 14.36
N GLY A 45 -13.22 -21.35 14.09
CA GLY A 45 -12.39 -20.60 15.03
C GLY A 45 -13.07 -19.36 15.62
N GLN A 46 -12.49 -18.85 16.70
CA GLN A 46 -12.86 -17.58 17.34
C GLN A 46 -11.60 -16.70 17.56
N PRO A 47 -11.56 -15.47 17.09
CA PRO A 47 -12.55 -14.82 16.21
C PRO A 47 -12.56 -15.43 14.80
N PRO A 48 -13.67 -15.37 14.06
CA PRO A 48 -13.76 -15.98 12.74
C PRO A 48 -12.90 -15.29 11.69
N ILE A 49 -12.62 -14.00 11.87
CA ILE A 49 -11.80 -13.18 10.95
C ILE A 49 -10.64 -12.58 11.72
N ARG A 50 -9.42 -12.68 11.13
CA ARG A 50 -8.22 -12.02 11.62
C ARG A 50 -7.60 -11.22 10.49
N LEU A 51 -7.68 -9.89 10.58
CA LEU A 51 -7.06 -8.99 9.62
C LEU A 51 -5.57 -8.87 9.91
N MET A 52 -4.75 -8.89 8.85
CA MET A 52 -3.29 -8.94 8.93
C MET A 52 -2.62 -7.76 8.21
N GLY A 53 -3.26 -7.23 7.17
CA GLY A 53 -2.72 -6.13 6.39
C GLY A 53 -3.65 -5.71 5.27
N THR A 54 -3.07 -5.04 4.30
CA THR A 54 -3.73 -4.52 3.11
C THR A 54 -3.11 -5.14 1.85
N GLY A 55 -3.86 -5.19 0.78
CA GLY A 55 -3.40 -5.51 -0.56
C GLY A 55 -4.10 -4.65 -1.59
N PHE A 56 -3.61 -4.66 -2.81
CA PHE A 56 -4.24 -3.98 -3.93
C PHE A 56 -4.19 -4.81 -5.21
N VAL A 57 -5.19 -4.61 -6.04
CA VAL A 57 -5.43 -5.38 -7.25
C VAL A 57 -4.53 -4.89 -8.38
N VAL A 58 -3.97 -5.82 -9.14
CA VAL A 58 -3.09 -5.59 -10.29
C VAL A 58 -3.47 -6.49 -11.48
N ALA A 59 -2.72 -6.37 -12.57
CA ALA A 59 -2.83 -7.17 -13.78
C ALA A 59 -4.23 -7.10 -14.40
N ASP A 60 -4.86 -8.25 -14.60
CA ASP A 60 -6.19 -8.38 -15.21
C ASP A 60 -7.34 -8.24 -14.20
N GLY A 61 -7.04 -7.88 -12.95
CA GLY A 61 -8.04 -7.75 -11.88
C GLY A 61 -8.22 -9.00 -11.01
N SER A 62 -7.51 -10.09 -11.30
CA SER A 62 -7.56 -11.33 -10.52
C SER A 62 -6.34 -11.52 -9.59
N TYR A 63 -5.36 -10.61 -9.65
CA TYR A 63 -4.16 -10.68 -8.84
C TYR A 63 -4.09 -9.53 -7.83
N ILE A 64 -3.47 -9.81 -6.69
CA ILE A 64 -3.30 -8.88 -5.59
C ILE A 64 -1.84 -8.85 -5.18
N ILE A 65 -1.32 -7.65 -4.93
CA ILE A 65 -0.01 -7.42 -4.30
C ILE A 65 -0.21 -7.05 -2.85
N THR A 66 0.64 -7.62 -1.99
CA THR A 66 0.77 -7.28 -0.57
C THR A 66 2.23 -7.46 -0.13
N ASN A 67 2.53 -7.30 1.17
CA ASN A 67 3.83 -7.69 1.71
C ASN A 67 3.87 -9.19 2.07
N SER A 68 5.04 -9.82 1.96
CA SER A 68 5.22 -11.22 2.34
C SER A 68 4.98 -11.44 3.85
N HIS A 69 5.40 -10.49 4.71
CA HIS A 69 5.17 -10.59 6.15
C HIS A 69 3.68 -10.49 6.56
N VAL A 70 2.80 -10.03 5.68
CA VAL A 70 1.34 -10.01 5.88
C VAL A 70 0.73 -11.42 5.80
N LEU A 71 1.43 -12.35 5.11
CA LEU A 71 0.92 -13.72 4.97
C LEU A 71 1.05 -14.50 6.28
N PRO A 72 0.08 -15.39 6.58
CA PRO A 72 0.20 -16.29 7.71
C PRO A 72 1.34 -17.29 7.47
N LYS A 73 2.17 -17.52 8.48
CA LYS A 73 3.25 -18.52 8.39
C LYS A 73 2.70 -19.93 8.21
N MET A 74 1.53 -20.20 8.74
CA MET A 74 0.83 -21.48 8.66
C MET A 74 -0.68 -21.24 8.86
N LEU A 75 -1.50 -21.90 8.06
CA LEU A 75 -2.93 -21.94 8.22
C LEU A 75 -3.33 -23.09 9.15
N ASN A 76 -4.31 -22.85 10.01
CA ASN A 76 -4.77 -23.86 10.96
C ASN A 76 -5.83 -24.75 10.33
N ALA A 77 -5.41 -25.96 9.93
CA ALA A 77 -6.32 -26.94 9.33
C ALA A 77 -7.47 -27.40 10.28
N LYS A 78 -7.23 -27.40 11.60
CA LYS A 78 -8.27 -27.78 12.59
C LYS A 78 -9.43 -26.80 12.62
N THR A 79 -9.19 -25.52 12.40
CA THR A 79 -10.22 -24.48 12.35
C THR A 79 -10.71 -24.19 10.94
N GLN A 80 -10.24 -24.93 9.95
CA GLN A 80 -10.49 -24.69 8.52
C GLN A 80 -10.15 -23.23 8.15
N GLU A 81 -8.97 -22.79 8.57
CA GLU A 81 -8.48 -21.46 8.29
C GLU A 81 -8.04 -21.35 6.82
N SER A 82 -8.42 -20.26 6.15
CA SER A 82 -8.02 -19.94 4.79
C SER A 82 -7.57 -18.50 4.68
N LEU A 83 -6.65 -18.22 3.73
CA LEU A 83 -6.22 -16.86 3.39
C LEU A 83 -7.31 -16.19 2.57
N GLN A 84 -7.69 -14.96 2.94
CA GLN A 84 -8.82 -14.27 2.34
C GLN A 84 -8.48 -12.79 2.06
N ALA A 85 -9.06 -12.26 0.98
CA ALA A 85 -9.23 -10.83 0.78
C ALA A 85 -10.63 -10.41 1.21
N PHE A 86 -10.74 -9.31 1.94
CA PHE A 86 -12.00 -8.70 2.33
C PHE A 86 -12.15 -7.38 1.56
N TYR A 87 -13.23 -7.26 0.82
CA TYR A 87 -13.54 -6.13 -0.06
C TYR A 87 -14.91 -5.54 0.26
N GLY A 88 -14.99 -4.23 0.34
CA GLY A 88 -16.23 -3.53 0.68
C GLY A 88 -16.10 -2.71 1.94
N ILE A 89 -17.22 -2.26 2.47
CA ILE A 89 -17.31 -1.40 3.64
C ILE A 89 -18.42 -1.93 4.54
N GLU A 90 -18.12 -2.07 5.83
CA GLU A 90 -19.07 -2.44 6.88
C GLU A 90 -19.90 -3.68 6.53
N GLU A 91 -21.24 -3.55 6.41
CA GLU A 91 -22.16 -4.66 6.16
C GLU A 91 -22.10 -5.21 4.72
N ASN A 92 -21.51 -4.45 3.80
CA ASN A 92 -21.35 -4.84 2.38
C ASN A 92 -20.00 -5.50 2.08
N VAL A 93 -19.36 -6.08 3.07
CA VAL A 93 -18.08 -6.76 2.90
C VAL A 93 -18.30 -8.11 2.23
N ARG A 94 -17.54 -8.36 1.17
CA ARG A 94 -17.37 -9.66 0.51
C ARG A 94 -15.99 -10.20 0.79
N ASN A 95 -15.84 -11.48 0.91
CA ASN A 95 -14.55 -12.14 1.05
C ASN A 95 -14.30 -13.10 -0.10
N PHE A 96 -13.03 -13.21 -0.49
CA PHE A 96 -12.56 -14.08 -1.56
C PHE A 96 -11.36 -14.86 -1.06
N GLU A 97 -11.34 -16.16 -1.31
CA GLU A 97 -10.19 -17.00 -1.03
C GLU A 97 -9.01 -16.62 -1.93
N LEU A 98 -7.81 -16.72 -1.40
CA LEU A 98 -6.59 -16.34 -2.07
C LEU A 98 -5.60 -17.49 -2.11
N ASP A 99 -4.99 -17.71 -3.30
CA ASP A 99 -3.81 -18.54 -3.48
C ASP A 99 -2.55 -17.67 -3.47
N VAL A 100 -1.49 -18.14 -2.81
CA VAL A 100 -0.17 -17.53 -2.92
C VAL A 100 0.47 -18.02 -4.21
N VAL A 101 0.72 -17.09 -5.15
CA VAL A 101 1.37 -17.38 -6.44
C VAL A 101 2.88 -17.35 -6.29
N ALA A 102 3.41 -16.29 -5.66
CA ALA A 102 4.85 -16.12 -5.45
C ALA A 102 5.13 -15.17 -4.29
N GLU A 103 6.29 -15.34 -3.67
CA GLU A 103 6.84 -14.45 -2.67
C GLU A 103 8.24 -13.97 -3.09
N ASP A 104 8.52 -12.72 -2.83
CA ASP A 104 9.83 -12.09 -2.93
C ASP A 104 10.25 -11.66 -1.52
N ALA A 105 10.88 -12.56 -0.80
CA ALA A 105 11.28 -12.34 0.60
C ALA A 105 12.35 -11.25 0.75
N GLU A 106 13.13 -10.98 -0.30
CA GLU A 106 14.15 -9.93 -0.32
C GLU A 106 13.51 -8.55 -0.27
N HIS A 107 12.47 -8.34 -1.07
CA HIS A 107 11.73 -7.08 -1.16
C HIS A 107 10.48 -7.07 -0.27
N ASP A 108 10.20 -8.17 0.46
CA ASP A 108 9.02 -8.32 1.30
C ASP A 108 7.72 -8.12 0.50
N LEU A 109 7.62 -8.74 -0.67
CA LEU A 109 6.46 -8.70 -1.55
C LEU A 109 5.83 -10.07 -1.72
N ALA A 110 4.52 -10.11 -1.88
CA ALA A 110 3.78 -11.31 -2.24
C ALA A 110 2.78 -11.02 -3.36
N LEU A 111 2.70 -11.95 -4.31
CA LEU A 111 1.72 -11.99 -5.39
C LEU A 111 0.69 -13.06 -5.06
N LEU A 112 -0.57 -12.65 -4.97
CA LEU A 112 -1.70 -13.51 -4.65
C LEU A 112 -2.65 -13.56 -5.84
N ARG A 113 -3.44 -14.63 -5.93
CA ARG A 113 -4.50 -14.77 -6.93
C ARG A 113 -5.84 -14.98 -6.24
N ILE A 114 -6.88 -14.30 -6.71
CA ILE A 114 -8.27 -14.51 -6.28
C ILE A 114 -8.74 -15.87 -6.83
N VAL A 115 -9.22 -16.74 -5.95
CA VAL A 115 -9.80 -18.03 -6.35
C VAL A 115 -11.18 -17.79 -6.96
N GLY A 116 -11.41 -18.37 -8.13
CA GLY A 116 -12.67 -18.22 -8.87
C GLY A 116 -12.61 -17.18 -9.98
N SER A 117 -13.78 -16.67 -10.39
CA SER A 117 -13.94 -15.79 -11.57
C SER A 117 -14.06 -14.29 -11.22
N MET A 118 -13.98 -13.93 -9.94
CA MET A 118 -14.11 -12.54 -9.52
C MET A 118 -12.92 -11.72 -9.99
N LYS A 119 -13.20 -10.54 -10.51
CA LYS A 119 -12.22 -9.52 -10.88
C LYS A 119 -12.60 -8.19 -10.26
N LEU A 120 -11.57 -7.49 -9.75
CA LEU A 120 -11.69 -6.14 -9.22
C LEU A 120 -10.93 -5.17 -10.13
N PRO A 121 -11.24 -3.86 -10.11
CA PRO A 121 -10.49 -2.89 -10.91
C PRO A 121 -9.00 -2.91 -10.57
N PRO A 122 -8.08 -3.13 -11.54
CA PRO A 122 -6.65 -3.10 -11.25
C PRO A 122 -6.10 -1.68 -11.17
N LEU A 123 -5.06 -1.49 -10.36
CA LEU A 123 -4.24 -0.28 -10.35
C LEU A 123 -3.10 -0.40 -11.36
N VAL A 124 -2.72 0.74 -11.92
CA VAL A 124 -1.58 0.86 -12.84
C VAL A 124 -0.32 1.13 -12.04
N LEU A 125 0.73 0.35 -12.29
CA LEU A 125 2.04 0.55 -11.68
C LEU A 125 2.83 1.64 -12.41
N ALA A 126 3.52 2.50 -11.67
CA ALA A 126 4.46 3.46 -12.26
C ALA A 126 5.67 2.71 -12.84
N LYS A 127 6.08 3.12 -14.04
CA LYS A 127 7.22 2.50 -14.76
C LYS A 127 8.58 3.06 -14.33
N SER A 128 8.61 4.23 -13.73
CA SER A 128 9.81 4.91 -13.27
C SER A 128 9.71 5.33 -11.82
N MET A 129 10.86 5.56 -11.20
CA MET A 129 10.92 6.11 -9.86
C MET A 129 10.37 7.53 -9.84
N ALA A 130 9.57 7.83 -8.82
CA ALA A 130 9.11 9.19 -8.56
C ALA A 130 10.18 9.98 -7.78
N PRO A 131 10.36 11.28 -8.08
CA PRO A 131 11.31 12.12 -7.34
C PRO A 131 10.81 12.48 -5.93
N GLU A 132 11.74 12.89 -5.08
CA GLU A 132 11.44 13.52 -3.80
C GLU A 132 10.54 14.74 -3.98
N GLY A 133 9.66 14.99 -3.01
CA GLY A 133 8.65 16.05 -3.10
C GLY A 133 7.37 15.66 -3.84
N THR A 134 7.31 14.49 -4.50
CA THR A 134 6.08 13.99 -5.13
C THR A 134 4.97 13.83 -4.10
N ARG A 135 3.81 14.44 -4.36
CA ARG A 135 2.61 14.28 -3.51
C ARG A 135 2.03 12.90 -3.69
N THR A 136 1.88 12.21 -2.59
CA THR A 136 1.45 10.82 -2.56
C THR A 136 0.29 10.61 -1.60
N ALA A 137 -0.39 9.48 -1.76
CA ALA A 137 -1.31 8.98 -0.76
C ALA A 137 -1.14 7.47 -0.59
N ILE A 138 -1.52 6.99 0.57
CA ILE A 138 -1.67 5.57 0.89
C ILE A 138 -3.12 5.30 1.25
N THR A 139 -3.68 4.21 0.75
CA THR A 139 -5.04 3.78 1.11
C THR A 139 -4.97 2.34 1.60
N GLY A 140 -5.44 2.07 2.81
CA GLY A 140 -5.37 0.76 3.41
C GLY A 140 -6.37 0.56 4.55
N TYR A 141 -6.22 -0.54 5.26
CA TYR A 141 -7.07 -0.92 6.39
C TYR A 141 -6.26 -0.88 7.71
N PRO A 142 -5.91 0.34 8.19
CA PRO A 142 -5.19 0.47 9.45
C PRO A 142 -6.04 -0.04 10.61
N LEU A 143 -5.40 -0.71 11.57
CA LEU A 143 -6.04 -1.16 12.81
C LEU A 143 -7.38 -1.90 12.56
N GLY A 144 -7.46 -2.72 11.51
CA GLY A 144 -8.71 -3.34 11.07
C GLY A 144 -9.49 -4.08 12.14
N SER A 145 -8.82 -4.63 13.16
CA SER A 145 -9.46 -5.22 14.34
C SER A 145 -10.14 -4.21 15.28
N LEU A 146 -9.75 -2.94 15.20
CA LEU A 146 -10.25 -1.86 16.06
C LEU A 146 -11.22 -0.93 15.30
N LEU A 147 -10.89 -0.58 14.05
CA LEU A 147 -11.65 0.40 13.26
C LEU A 147 -12.63 -0.26 12.27
N GLY A 148 -12.65 -1.59 12.21
CA GLY A 148 -13.47 -2.34 11.27
C GLY A 148 -12.92 -2.34 9.84
N LEU A 149 -13.69 -2.91 8.93
CA LEU A 149 -13.35 -3.01 7.50
C LEU A 149 -13.70 -1.71 6.75
N TYR A 150 -12.97 -0.65 7.06
CA TYR A 150 -13.11 0.65 6.41
C TYR A 150 -11.75 1.12 5.89
N PRO A 151 -11.56 1.28 4.56
CA PRO A 151 -10.30 1.75 4.01
C PRO A 151 -10.09 3.23 4.29
N ILE A 152 -8.94 3.56 4.88
CA ILE A 152 -8.55 4.93 5.26
C ILE A 152 -7.43 5.40 4.35
N THR A 153 -7.49 6.67 3.94
CA THR A 153 -6.45 7.28 3.13
C THR A 153 -5.67 8.32 3.93
N HIS A 154 -4.35 8.26 3.83
CA HIS A 154 -3.42 9.25 4.38
C HIS A 154 -2.64 9.89 3.23
N GLU A 155 -2.54 11.21 3.23
CA GLU A 155 -1.73 11.98 2.27
C GLU A 155 -0.35 12.26 2.87
N GLY A 156 0.66 12.37 1.99
CA GLY A 156 2.02 12.75 2.34
C GLY A 156 2.86 13.06 1.11
N ILE A 157 4.16 13.14 1.28
CA ILE A 157 5.12 13.31 0.20
C ILE A 157 6.21 12.24 0.27
N ILE A 158 6.88 11.99 -0.86
CA ILE A 158 8.15 11.28 -0.84
C ILE A 158 9.18 12.21 -0.24
N SER A 159 9.62 11.94 0.98
CA SER A 159 10.60 12.75 1.69
C SER A 159 12.04 12.37 1.37
N ALA A 160 12.29 11.11 0.98
CA ALA A 160 13.60 10.68 0.51
C ALA A 160 13.47 9.44 -0.39
N VAL A 161 14.40 9.33 -1.35
CA VAL A 161 14.65 8.14 -2.16
C VAL A 161 16.04 7.66 -1.79
N LYS A 162 16.15 6.57 -1.05
CA LYS A 162 17.42 6.14 -0.48
C LYS A 162 17.53 4.62 -0.38
N GLU A 163 18.75 4.13 -0.22
CA GLU A 163 18.97 2.74 0.13
C GLU A 163 18.32 2.41 1.48
N ARG A 164 17.68 1.24 1.53
CA ARG A 164 17.14 0.70 2.78
C ARG A 164 18.29 0.29 3.68
N SER A 165 18.78 1.21 4.49
CA SER A 165 19.73 0.89 5.54
C SER A 165 18.98 0.55 6.82
N PHE A 166 19.17 -0.66 7.34
CA PHE A 166 18.80 -0.97 8.72
C PHE A 166 19.91 -0.39 9.60
N ALA A 167 19.64 0.73 10.26
CA ALA A 167 20.58 1.27 11.23
C ALA A 167 20.90 0.19 12.27
N ALA A 168 22.15 -0.24 12.31
CA ALA A 168 22.67 -1.08 13.36
C ALA A 168 22.83 -0.22 14.63
N TYR A 169 21.75 -0.06 15.40
CA TYR A 169 21.73 0.75 16.62
C TYR A 169 22.52 0.14 17.80
N SER A 170 23.12 -1.05 17.64
CA SER A 170 24.06 -1.59 18.61
C SER A 170 25.00 -2.62 17.98
N GLN A 171 26.29 -2.47 18.17
CA GLN A 171 27.34 -3.39 17.71
C GLN A 171 27.21 -4.82 18.24
N GLY A 172 26.33 -5.07 19.23
CA GLY A 172 26.16 -6.37 19.87
C GLY A 172 25.08 -7.29 19.29
N GLN A 173 24.36 -6.90 18.23
CA GLN A 173 23.22 -7.67 17.70
C GLN A 173 23.32 -8.00 16.19
N LEU A 174 24.51 -8.17 15.63
CA LEU A 174 24.70 -8.62 14.26
C LEU A 174 24.50 -10.13 14.16
N THR A 175 23.27 -10.55 13.89
CA THR A 175 23.01 -11.94 13.48
C THR A 175 23.38 -12.14 12.01
N ALA A 176 23.71 -13.38 11.63
CA ALA A 176 24.03 -13.72 10.23
C ALA A 176 22.91 -13.33 9.25
N GLU A 177 21.65 -13.40 9.69
CA GLU A 177 20.49 -12.98 8.94
C GLU A 177 20.46 -11.45 8.74
N ARG A 178 20.83 -10.67 9.75
CA ARG A 178 20.97 -9.22 9.69
C ARG A 178 22.09 -8.78 8.75
N VAL A 179 23.24 -9.48 8.78
CA VAL A 179 24.36 -9.25 7.87
C VAL A 179 23.96 -9.54 6.41
N ARG A 180 23.16 -10.60 6.17
CA ARG A 180 22.64 -10.92 4.84
C ARG A 180 21.70 -9.81 4.34
N ARG A 181 20.81 -9.27 5.18
CA ARG A 181 19.89 -8.15 4.84
C ARG A 181 20.65 -6.83 4.58
N LEU A 182 21.78 -6.59 5.25
CA LEU A 182 22.64 -5.43 4.99
C LEU A 182 23.40 -5.52 3.67
N ARG A 183 23.69 -6.74 3.19
CA ARG A 183 24.35 -6.97 1.90
C ARG A 183 23.43 -6.79 0.70
N ASN A 184 22.11 -6.95 0.89
CA ASN A 184 21.10 -6.80 -0.13
C ASN A 184 20.30 -5.51 0.10
N SER A 185 21.00 -4.37 0.14
CA SER A 185 20.35 -3.08 0.21
C SER A 185 19.70 -2.76 -1.14
N PHE A 186 18.46 -2.28 -1.11
CA PHE A 186 17.75 -1.82 -2.29
C PHE A 186 17.12 -0.46 -2.01
N ILE A 187 16.82 0.29 -3.08
CA ILE A 187 16.24 1.62 -2.97
C ILE A 187 14.80 1.52 -2.48
N VAL A 188 14.44 2.36 -1.51
CA VAL A 188 13.08 2.51 -0.98
C VAL A 188 12.66 3.97 -0.98
N TYR A 189 11.38 4.22 -1.01
CA TYR A 189 10.80 5.51 -0.67
C TYR A 189 10.67 5.64 0.85
N GLN A 190 11.10 6.76 1.39
CA GLN A 190 10.69 7.24 2.70
C GLN A 190 9.60 8.28 2.52
N ILE A 191 8.52 8.17 3.27
CA ILE A 191 7.32 8.97 3.11
C ILE A 191 7.05 9.71 4.41
N ASP A 192 6.72 11.00 4.31
CA ASP A 192 6.23 11.80 5.41
C ASP A 192 4.72 11.59 5.59
N THR A 193 4.38 10.46 6.15
CA THR A 193 3.02 10.10 6.57
C THR A 193 3.08 9.00 7.61
N ASN A 194 2.08 8.96 8.48
CA ASN A 194 1.98 7.92 9.50
C ASN A 194 1.38 6.64 8.91
N ALA A 195 2.13 5.54 9.00
CA ALA A 195 1.58 4.21 8.76
C ALA A 195 1.30 3.51 10.09
N TYR A 196 0.10 2.99 10.20
CA TYR A 196 -0.36 2.21 11.35
C TYR A 196 -0.31 0.71 11.03
N PRO A 197 -0.30 -0.17 12.06
CA PRO A 197 -0.49 -1.61 11.85
C PRO A 197 -1.72 -1.87 10.97
N GLY A 198 -1.58 -2.70 9.95
CA GLY A 198 -2.60 -2.93 8.92
C GLY A 198 -2.40 -2.16 7.62
N ASN A 199 -1.60 -1.09 7.61
CA ASN A 199 -1.22 -0.41 6.35
C ASN A 199 -0.14 -1.15 5.55
N SER A 200 0.51 -2.18 6.11
CA SER A 200 1.42 -3.05 5.36
C SER A 200 0.72 -3.62 4.13
N GLY A 201 1.34 -3.49 2.96
CA GLY A 201 0.80 -3.93 1.67
C GLY A 201 -0.10 -2.90 0.97
N SER A 202 -0.36 -1.74 1.57
CA SER A 202 -1.11 -0.65 0.93
C SER A 202 -0.39 -0.11 -0.30
N PRO A 203 -1.11 0.30 -1.36
CA PRO A 203 -0.51 1.03 -2.45
C PRO A 203 -0.09 2.43 -1.98
N LEU A 204 1.16 2.80 -2.25
CA LEU A 204 1.62 4.18 -2.30
C LEU A 204 1.38 4.67 -3.72
N TYR A 205 0.59 5.72 -3.91
CA TYR A 205 0.27 6.22 -5.25
C TYR A 205 0.44 7.73 -5.36
N ASP A 206 0.77 8.17 -6.56
CA ASP A 206 0.82 9.58 -6.94
C ASP A 206 -0.61 10.14 -7.02
N THR A 207 -0.87 11.26 -6.35
CA THR A 207 -2.22 11.83 -6.26
C THR A 207 -2.71 12.44 -7.56
N ALA A 208 -1.82 12.79 -8.49
CA ALA A 208 -2.14 13.37 -9.78
C ALA A 208 -2.35 12.30 -10.86
N SER A 209 -1.37 11.40 -11.04
CA SER A 209 -1.43 10.35 -12.06
C SER A 209 -2.22 9.11 -11.63
N ARG A 210 -2.42 8.92 -10.31
CA ARG A 210 -3.06 7.74 -9.69
C ARG A 210 -2.29 6.44 -9.91
N GLN A 211 -1.07 6.51 -10.42
CA GLN A 211 -0.20 5.35 -10.58
C GLN A 211 0.39 4.93 -9.24
N VAL A 212 0.49 3.62 -9.03
CA VAL A 212 1.13 3.06 -7.84
C VAL A 212 2.63 3.21 -7.96
N LEU A 213 3.22 3.96 -7.04
CA LEU A 213 4.66 4.20 -6.96
C LEU A 213 5.36 3.09 -6.17
N GLY A 214 4.65 2.44 -5.24
CA GLY A 214 5.23 1.39 -4.41
C GLY A 214 4.25 0.73 -3.47
N VAL A 215 4.78 -0.18 -2.64
CA VAL A 215 4.06 -0.97 -1.64
C VAL A 215 4.53 -0.54 -0.25
N VAL A 216 3.61 -0.06 0.57
CA VAL A 216 3.91 0.41 1.93
C VAL A 216 4.36 -0.76 2.80
N GLN A 217 5.51 -0.57 3.45
CA GLN A 217 5.96 -1.43 4.53
C GLN A 217 5.77 -0.68 5.84
N SER A 218 4.89 -1.17 6.70
CA SER A 218 4.78 -0.63 8.05
C SER A 218 6.05 -0.98 8.80
N VAL A 219 6.80 0.03 9.24
CA VAL A 219 8.00 -0.22 10.04
C VAL A 219 7.55 -0.76 11.38
N ALA A 220 7.99 -1.97 11.72
CA ALA A 220 7.84 -2.49 13.07
C ALA A 220 8.52 -1.53 14.07
N VAL A 221 7.73 -0.83 14.84
CA VAL A 221 8.21 -0.09 16.01
C VAL A 221 8.89 -1.11 16.93
N ARG A 222 10.10 -0.80 17.37
CA ARG A 222 10.84 -1.59 18.36
C ARG A 222 9.89 -2.12 19.43
N GLU A 223 9.84 -3.46 19.59
CA GLU A 223 9.37 -4.21 20.76
C GLU A 223 8.44 -3.46 21.75
N LYS A 224 7.36 -2.89 21.26
CA LYS A 224 6.34 -2.31 22.12
C LYS A 224 4.99 -2.86 21.67
N THR A 225 4.14 -3.08 22.65
CA THR A 225 2.79 -3.60 22.47
C THR A 225 2.01 -2.83 21.40
N GLN A 226 0.99 -3.45 20.81
CA GLN A 226 0.11 -2.82 19.84
C GLN A 226 -0.42 -1.45 20.29
N ALA A 227 -0.65 -1.28 21.61
CA ALA A 227 -1.03 -0.01 22.24
C ALA A 227 0.03 1.09 22.04
N SER A 228 1.33 0.79 22.18
CA SER A 228 2.39 1.79 22.03
C SER A 228 2.65 2.22 20.59
N ALA A 229 2.25 1.41 19.58
CA ALA A 229 2.30 1.79 18.18
C ALA A 229 1.19 2.79 17.80
N ILE A 230 0.08 2.78 18.54
CA ILE A 230 -1.01 3.76 18.40
C ILE A 230 -0.63 5.08 19.08
N GLU A 231 0.03 5.02 20.24
CA GLU A 231 0.40 6.19 21.03
C GLU A 231 1.61 6.96 20.48
N ALA A 232 2.52 6.27 19.78
CA ALA A 232 3.71 6.89 19.20
C ALA A 232 3.97 6.32 17.80
N PRO A 233 3.23 6.77 16.77
CA PRO A 233 3.54 6.43 15.40
C PRO A 233 4.96 6.94 15.08
N THR A 234 5.84 6.06 14.58
CA THR A 234 7.11 6.52 14.07
C THR A 234 6.82 7.34 12.82
N GLY A 235 7.22 8.60 12.78
CA GLY A 235 6.98 9.51 11.65
C GLY A 235 7.70 9.10 10.34
N PHE A 236 8.14 7.84 10.22
CA PHE A 236 8.84 7.32 9.04
C PHE A 236 8.12 6.09 8.51
N THR A 237 7.51 6.25 7.36
CA THR A 237 6.93 5.16 6.58
C THR A 237 7.84 4.86 5.39
N PHE A 238 8.07 3.60 5.10
CA PHE A 238 8.82 3.17 3.91
C PHE A 238 7.90 2.46 2.92
N ALA A 239 8.24 2.59 1.63
CA ALA A 239 7.58 1.82 0.59
C ALA A 239 8.60 1.22 -0.38
N VAL A 240 8.34 -0.01 -0.81
CA VAL A 240 9.09 -0.73 -1.84
C VAL A 240 8.62 -0.22 -3.21
N PRO A 241 9.51 0.27 -4.09
CA PRO A 241 9.13 0.78 -5.40
C PRO A 241 8.41 -0.24 -6.28
N SER A 242 7.45 0.25 -7.09
CA SER A 242 6.63 -0.57 -7.98
C SER A 242 7.41 -1.37 -9.02
N GLN A 243 8.64 -0.97 -9.36
CA GLN A 243 9.51 -1.74 -10.25
C GLN A 243 9.82 -3.15 -9.73
N PHE A 244 9.92 -3.34 -8.41
CA PHE A 244 10.08 -4.67 -7.81
C PHE A 244 8.80 -5.49 -7.91
N VAL A 245 7.63 -4.84 -7.82
CA VAL A 245 6.33 -5.47 -8.08
C VAL A 245 6.25 -5.93 -9.53
N SER A 246 6.60 -5.05 -10.48
CA SER A 246 6.63 -5.39 -11.91
C SER A 246 7.59 -6.55 -12.20
N GLY A 247 8.75 -6.57 -11.54
CA GLY A 247 9.71 -7.69 -11.61
C GLY A 247 9.13 -9.01 -11.07
N LEU A 248 8.43 -8.97 -9.93
CA LEU A 248 7.76 -10.16 -9.37
C LEU A 248 6.67 -10.67 -10.32
N MET A 249 5.83 -9.77 -10.85
CA MET A 249 4.78 -10.12 -11.81
C MET A 249 5.36 -10.72 -13.09
N ALA A 250 6.41 -10.12 -13.66
CA ALA A 250 7.07 -10.60 -14.88
C ALA A 250 7.64 -12.01 -14.73
N ARG A 251 8.29 -12.31 -13.59
CA ARG A 251 8.81 -13.66 -13.28
C ARG A 251 7.71 -14.72 -13.18
N ASN A 252 6.45 -14.30 -12.98
CA ASN A 252 5.29 -15.18 -12.89
C ASN A 252 4.35 -15.10 -14.10
N GLY A 253 4.86 -14.65 -15.25
CA GLY A 253 4.14 -14.65 -16.53
C GLY A 253 3.14 -13.52 -16.73
N LEU A 254 3.10 -12.53 -15.83
CA LEU A 254 2.21 -11.37 -15.92
C LEU A 254 2.96 -10.20 -16.60
N LEU A 255 3.19 -10.34 -17.89
CA LEU A 255 3.86 -9.33 -18.72
C LEU A 255 2.82 -8.37 -19.34
N GLY A 256 3.17 -7.07 -19.41
CA GLY A 256 2.37 -6.06 -20.12
C GLY A 256 1.25 -5.40 -19.33
N TYR A 257 1.26 -5.55 -18.03
CA TYR A 257 0.32 -4.87 -17.12
C TYR A 257 0.96 -3.70 -16.40
#